data_31552a21087889509638865dd78d4ba2
#
_entry.id   31552a21087889509638865dd78d4ba2
#
_cell.length_a   1.000
_cell.length_b   1.000
_cell.length_c   1.000
_cell.angle_alpha   90.00
_cell.angle_beta   90.00
_cell.angle_gamma   90.00
#
_symmetry.space_group_name_H-M   'P 1'
#
loop_
_entity.id
_entity.type
_entity.pdbx_description
1 polymer ?
#
loop_
_entity_poly.entity_id
_entity_poly.type
_entity_poly.pdbx_seq_one_letter_code
_entity_poly.pdbx_strand_id
1 'polypeptide(L)'
;FGSYELYDDTLFGTKAKGYLVGAQLSWSLFDGYKSIGKMEKAKAEFQKSEIETQQYKAKSQLELNKTNRQLKDAENKVNLSKLALEQSQEAYRIRSNRFTQGLEKTTDLLQSETLMFQKELEFLQAVFEYNFTQNYLHFLTK
;
A
#
# COMPACT_ATOMS: atom_id res chain seq x y z
N PHE A 1 -25.10 31.28 -26.02
CA PHE A 1 -24.87 32.68 -25.66
C PHE A 1 -26.06 33.50 -26.09
N GLY A 2 -26.76 34.11 -25.14
CA GLY A 2 -27.80 35.12 -25.44
C GLY A 2 -27.23 36.48 -25.05
N SER A 3 -27.16 37.40 -25.99
CA SER A 3 -26.85 38.79 -25.71
C SER A 3 -28.12 39.64 -25.82
N TYR A 4 -28.30 40.48 -24.82
CA TYR A 4 -29.38 41.45 -24.79
C TYR A 4 -28.79 42.79 -25.21
N GLU A 5 -29.07 43.25 -26.44
CA GLU A 5 -28.69 44.59 -26.89
C GLU A 5 -29.95 45.47 -27.02
N LEU A 6 -29.94 46.62 -26.33
CA LEU A 6 -30.90 47.68 -26.48
C LEU A 6 -30.37 48.58 -27.60
N TYR A 7 -30.96 48.46 -28.81
CA TYR A 7 -30.79 49.44 -29.89
C TYR A 7 -31.75 50.57 -29.64
N ASP A 8 -31.20 51.74 -29.37
CA ASP A 8 -31.97 52.99 -29.32
C ASP A 8 -31.79 53.69 -30.70
N ASP A 9 -32.69 53.37 -31.65
CA ASP A 9 -32.72 54.00 -32.95
C ASP A 9 -33.71 55.17 -32.92
N THR A 10 -33.18 56.38 -32.84
CA THR A 10 -33.89 57.61 -32.63
C THR A 10 -34.50 58.20 -33.91
N LEU A 11 -34.43 57.50 -35.06
CA LEU A 11 -34.94 58.04 -36.34
C LEU A 11 -36.46 57.94 -36.54
N PHE A 12 -37.17 57.10 -35.83
CA PHE A 12 -38.63 56.97 -35.96
C PHE A 12 -39.42 56.74 -34.67
N GLY A 13 -38.85 57.01 -33.53
CA GLY A 13 -39.57 57.08 -32.25
C GLY A 13 -40.24 55.81 -31.74
N THR A 14 -39.89 54.62 -32.26
CA THR A 14 -40.39 53.32 -31.76
C THR A 14 -39.26 52.55 -31.15
N LYS A 15 -39.33 52.30 -29.83
CA LYS A 15 -38.43 51.42 -29.12
C LYS A 15 -38.72 49.97 -29.53
N ALA A 16 -37.91 49.43 -30.45
CA ALA A 16 -38.00 48.01 -30.79
C ALA A 16 -37.21 47.19 -29.74
N LYS A 17 -37.91 46.45 -28.91
CA LYS A 17 -37.31 45.43 -28.04
C LYS A 17 -37.21 44.13 -28.86
N GLY A 18 -36.00 43.78 -29.23
CA GLY A 18 -35.73 42.52 -29.97
C GLY A 18 -34.92 41.54 -29.15
N TYR A 19 -35.26 40.27 -29.24
CA TYR A 19 -34.42 39.14 -28.74
C TYR A 19 -33.62 38.61 -29.93
N LEU A 20 -32.30 38.60 -29.82
CA LEU A 20 -31.44 37.93 -30.78
C LEU A 20 -31.03 36.58 -30.16
N VAL A 21 -31.50 35.50 -30.73
CA VAL A 21 -31.07 34.13 -30.37
C VAL A 21 -30.28 33.59 -31.54
N GLY A 22 -29.00 33.37 -31.32
CA GLY A 22 -28.10 32.83 -32.33
C GLY A 22 -27.50 31.49 -31.86
N ALA A 23 -27.44 30.52 -32.75
CA ALA A 23 -26.65 29.30 -32.58
C ALA A 23 -25.47 29.35 -33.56
N GLN A 24 -24.25 29.28 -33.06
CA GLN A 24 -23.03 29.24 -33.87
C GLN A 24 -22.53 27.79 -33.96
N LEU A 25 -22.53 27.22 -35.17
CA LEU A 25 -21.88 25.96 -35.48
C LEU A 25 -20.57 26.25 -36.23
N SER A 26 -19.42 25.99 -35.55
CA SER A 26 -18.10 26.16 -36.20
C SER A 26 -17.55 24.76 -36.52
N TRP A 27 -17.25 24.51 -37.77
CA TRP A 27 -16.66 23.27 -38.25
C TRP A 27 -15.36 23.61 -39.00
N SER A 28 -14.21 23.14 -38.53
CA SER A 28 -12.95 23.25 -39.24
C SER A 28 -12.83 22.09 -40.25
N LEU A 29 -12.94 22.42 -41.53
CA LEU A 29 -12.85 21.43 -42.64
C LEU A 29 -11.42 20.91 -42.85
N PHE A 30 -10.41 21.66 -42.43
CA PHE A 30 -9.01 21.28 -42.53
C PHE A 30 -8.21 21.91 -41.38
N ASP A 31 -7.63 21.06 -40.52
CA ASP A 31 -6.83 21.48 -39.34
C ASP A 31 -5.35 21.10 -39.43
N GLY A 32 -4.84 20.84 -40.65
CA GLY A 32 -3.44 20.51 -40.88
C GLY A 32 -2.98 19.20 -40.17
N TYR A 33 -3.82 18.15 -40.17
CA TYR A 33 -3.56 16.87 -39.49
C TYR A 33 -3.51 16.92 -37.96
N LYS A 34 -3.87 18.04 -37.36
CA LYS A 34 -3.87 18.24 -35.90
C LYS A 34 -4.83 17.28 -35.17
N SER A 35 -5.99 17.01 -35.79
CA SER A 35 -6.95 16.04 -35.25
C SER A 35 -6.41 14.60 -35.27
N ILE A 36 -5.67 14.21 -36.32
CA ILE A 36 -5.05 12.90 -36.44
C ILE A 36 -3.97 12.74 -35.35
N GLY A 37 -3.10 13.76 -35.18
CA GLY A 37 -2.09 13.74 -34.11
C GLY A 37 -2.70 13.69 -32.69
N LYS A 38 -3.82 14.37 -32.47
CA LYS A 38 -4.57 14.27 -31.20
C LYS A 38 -5.14 12.88 -30.98
N MET A 39 -5.68 12.25 -32.03
CA MET A 39 -6.21 10.89 -31.95
C MET A 39 -5.13 9.85 -31.67
N GLU A 40 -3.97 9.96 -32.33
CA GLU A 40 -2.82 9.08 -32.08
C GLU A 40 -2.27 9.24 -30.67
N LYS A 41 -2.17 10.49 -30.19
CA LYS A 41 -1.78 10.77 -28.81
C LYS A 41 -2.76 10.15 -27.79
N ALA A 42 -4.06 10.34 -28.00
CA ALA A 42 -5.09 9.77 -27.13
C ALA A 42 -5.05 8.22 -27.12
N LYS A 43 -4.79 7.60 -28.30
CA LYS A 43 -4.61 6.16 -28.41
C LYS A 43 -3.37 5.67 -27.66
N ALA A 44 -2.25 6.38 -27.77
CA ALA A 44 -1.04 6.06 -27.03
C ALA A 44 -1.22 6.23 -25.51
N GLU A 45 -1.91 7.27 -25.07
CA GLU A 45 -2.26 7.49 -23.65
C GLU A 45 -3.18 6.38 -23.12
N PHE A 46 -4.14 5.93 -23.91
CA PHE A 46 -5.00 4.79 -23.56
C PHE A 46 -4.18 3.50 -23.41
N GLN A 47 -3.34 3.17 -24.38
CA GLN A 47 -2.45 2.00 -24.31
C GLN A 47 -1.51 2.06 -23.12
N LYS A 48 -0.95 3.24 -22.83
CA LYS A 48 -0.12 3.46 -21.63
C LYS A 48 -0.90 3.15 -20.36
N SER A 49 -2.11 3.67 -20.21
CA SER A 49 -2.98 3.41 -19.05
C SER A 49 -3.34 1.93 -18.89
N GLU A 50 -3.56 1.23 -20.00
CA GLU A 50 -3.79 -0.22 -19.99
C GLU A 50 -2.58 -1.00 -19.46
N ILE A 51 -1.39 -0.66 -19.97
CA ILE A 51 -0.13 -1.25 -19.50
C ILE A 51 0.12 -0.94 -18.01
N GLU A 52 -0.09 0.29 -17.58
CA GLU A 52 0.04 0.68 -16.18
C GLU A 52 -0.91 -0.12 -15.28
N THR A 53 -2.13 -0.37 -15.74
CA THR A 53 -3.11 -1.21 -15.02
C THR A 53 -2.64 -2.65 -14.92
N GLN A 54 -2.09 -3.22 -16.00
CA GLN A 54 -1.54 -4.57 -15.99
C GLN A 54 -0.32 -4.69 -15.06
N GLN A 55 0.57 -3.70 -15.09
CA GLN A 55 1.73 -3.64 -14.20
C GLN A 55 1.30 -3.53 -12.73
N TYR A 56 0.29 -2.71 -12.43
CA TYR A 56 -0.25 -2.59 -11.08
C TYR A 56 -0.80 -3.92 -10.57
N LYS A 57 -1.61 -4.61 -11.39
CA LYS A 57 -2.15 -5.95 -11.05
C LYS A 57 -1.04 -6.97 -10.80
N ALA A 58 -0.04 -7.02 -11.68
CA ALA A 58 1.09 -7.93 -11.54
C ALA A 58 1.90 -7.64 -10.26
N LYS A 59 2.16 -6.36 -9.96
CA LYS A 59 2.86 -5.94 -8.76
C LYS A 59 2.07 -6.28 -7.49
N SER A 60 0.76 -6.03 -7.47
CA SER A 60 -0.11 -6.37 -6.33
C SER A 60 -0.13 -7.88 -6.08
N GLN A 61 -0.22 -8.68 -7.13
CA GLN A 61 -0.18 -10.15 -7.02
C GLN A 61 1.16 -10.65 -6.50
N LEU A 62 2.26 -10.05 -6.95
CA LEU A 62 3.61 -10.38 -6.45
C LEU A 62 3.74 -10.05 -4.97
N GLU A 63 3.26 -8.88 -4.55
CA GLU A 63 3.32 -8.43 -3.16
C GLU A 63 2.47 -9.32 -2.25
N LEU A 64 1.26 -9.69 -2.68
CA LEU A 64 0.40 -10.63 -1.98
C LEU A 64 1.09 -11.99 -1.78
N ASN A 65 1.67 -12.54 -2.84
CA ASN A 65 2.38 -13.82 -2.77
C ASN A 65 3.62 -13.75 -1.87
N LYS A 66 4.34 -12.62 -1.89
CA LYS A 66 5.49 -12.38 -1.01
C LYS A 66 5.04 -12.33 0.45
N THR A 67 3.99 -11.56 0.76
CA THR A 67 3.47 -11.41 2.12
C THR A 67 2.93 -12.72 2.67
N ASN A 68 2.26 -13.54 1.86
CA ASN A 68 1.81 -14.88 2.27
C ASN A 68 2.99 -15.80 2.64
N ARG A 69 4.10 -15.75 1.90
CA ARG A 69 5.32 -16.51 2.26
C ARG A 69 5.93 -15.98 3.55
N GLN A 70 6.04 -14.66 3.69
CA GLN A 70 6.56 -14.03 4.91
C GLN A 70 5.71 -14.38 6.14
N LEU A 71 4.38 -14.46 6.01
CA LEU A 71 3.50 -14.88 7.09
C LEU A 71 3.79 -16.33 7.54
N LYS A 72 3.97 -17.24 6.59
CA LYS A 72 4.32 -18.64 6.88
C LYS A 72 5.70 -18.76 7.53
N ASP A 73 6.67 -17.98 7.07
CA ASP A 73 8.01 -17.94 7.66
C ASP A 73 7.98 -17.38 9.08
N ALA A 74 7.18 -16.31 9.31
CA ALA A 74 6.99 -15.74 10.65
C ALA A 74 6.29 -16.73 11.60
N GLU A 75 5.29 -17.48 11.14
CA GLU A 75 4.65 -18.55 11.93
C GLU A 75 5.66 -19.63 12.35
N ASN A 76 6.48 -20.11 11.41
CA ASN A 76 7.53 -21.07 11.71
C ASN A 76 8.55 -20.50 12.72
N LYS A 77 8.91 -19.20 12.58
CA LYS A 77 9.83 -18.53 13.50
C LYS A 77 9.25 -18.44 14.91
N VAL A 78 7.95 -18.17 15.08
CA VAL A 78 7.27 -18.18 16.37
C VAL A 78 7.37 -19.57 17.01
N ASN A 79 7.07 -20.63 16.26
CA ASN A 79 7.13 -21.99 16.77
C ASN A 79 8.56 -22.40 17.20
N LEU A 80 9.56 -22.07 16.38
CA LEU A 80 10.98 -22.35 16.69
C LEU A 80 11.47 -21.56 17.90
N SER A 81 11.16 -20.25 17.97
CA SER A 81 11.59 -19.41 19.09
C SER A 81 10.90 -19.79 20.40
N LYS A 82 9.63 -20.24 20.35
CA LYS A 82 8.93 -20.80 21.50
C LYS A 82 9.65 -22.04 22.05
N LEU A 83 9.99 -22.98 21.17
CA LEU A 83 10.71 -24.20 21.58
C LEU A 83 12.11 -23.86 22.15
N ALA A 84 12.81 -22.90 21.53
CA ALA A 84 14.12 -22.43 22.02
C ALA A 84 14.01 -21.78 23.41
N LEU A 85 12.93 -21.04 23.66
CA LEU A 85 12.64 -20.47 24.98
C LEU A 85 12.38 -21.57 26.01
N GLU A 86 11.53 -22.53 25.70
CA GLU A 86 11.22 -23.65 26.60
C GLU A 86 12.50 -24.43 26.95
N GLN A 87 13.37 -24.70 25.99
CA GLN A 87 14.66 -25.35 26.22
C GLN A 87 15.60 -24.52 27.09
N SER A 88 15.66 -23.21 26.89
CA SER A 88 16.52 -22.34 27.69
C SER A 88 15.99 -22.17 29.13
N GLN A 89 14.69 -22.13 29.32
CA GLN A 89 14.07 -22.13 30.66
C GLN A 89 14.39 -23.42 31.42
N GLU A 90 14.31 -24.57 30.77
CA GLU A 90 14.66 -25.84 31.39
C GLU A 90 16.15 -25.93 31.71
N ALA A 91 17.01 -25.46 30.82
CA ALA A 91 18.46 -25.39 31.07
C ALA A 91 18.79 -24.47 32.27
N TYR A 92 18.14 -23.32 32.39
CA TYR A 92 18.27 -22.44 33.55
C TYR A 92 17.76 -23.14 34.83
N ARG A 93 16.62 -23.80 34.80
CA ARG A 93 16.05 -24.53 35.94
C ARG A 93 17.02 -25.59 36.45
N ILE A 94 17.62 -26.38 35.55
CA ILE A 94 18.60 -27.44 35.94
C ILE A 94 19.84 -26.79 36.58
N ARG A 95 20.39 -25.72 36.00
CA ARG A 95 21.57 -25.01 36.55
C ARG A 95 21.29 -24.36 37.88
N SER A 96 20.10 -23.76 38.05
CA SER A 96 19.65 -23.19 39.32
C SER A 96 19.56 -24.24 40.43
N ASN A 97 19.02 -25.44 40.15
CA ASN A 97 18.97 -26.54 41.10
C ASN A 97 20.36 -27.06 41.47
N ARG A 98 21.29 -27.14 40.52
CA ARG A 98 22.69 -27.54 40.79
C ARG A 98 23.46 -26.48 41.59
N PHE A 99 23.18 -25.21 41.34
CA PHE A 99 23.77 -24.09 42.08
C PHE A 99 23.34 -24.13 43.57
N THR A 100 22.03 -24.39 43.84
CA THR A 100 21.55 -24.51 45.22
C THR A 100 22.18 -25.68 45.95
N GLN A 101 22.64 -26.71 45.23
CA GLN A 101 23.37 -27.85 45.79
C GLN A 101 24.92 -27.60 45.89
N GLY A 102 25.38 -26.42 45.51
CA GLY A 102 26.79 -26.08 45.49
C GLY A 102 27.61 -26.74 44.36
N LEU A 103 26.94 -27.27 43.34
CA LEU A 103 27.55 -28.07 42.24
C LEU A 103 27.76 -27.20 40.95
N GLU A 104 27.37 -25.92 40.96
CA GLU A 104 27.48 -25.03 39.80
C GLU A 104 28.11 -23.72 40.22
N LYS A 105 28.82 -23.07 39.30
CA LYS A 105 29.42 -21.72 39.52
C LYS A 105 28.38 -20.63 39.29
N THR A 106 28.47 -19.54 40.04
CA THR A 106 27.62 -18.35 39.87
C THR A 106 27.65 -17.79 38.43
N THR A 107 28.85 -17.80 37.82
CA THR A 107 29.04 -17.35 36.43
C THR A 107 28.23 -18.14 35.44
N ASP A 108 28.17 -19.47 35.61
CA ASP A 108 27.47 -20.38 34.70
C ASP A 108 25.96 -20.27 34.87
N LEU A 109 25.48 -20.02 36.11
CA LEU A 109 24.09 -19.72 36.40
C LEU A 109 23.67 -18.42 35.72
N LEU A 110 24.43 -17.32 35.92
CA LEU A 110 24.14 -16.03 35.32
C LEU A 110 24.15 -16.06 33.79
N GLN A 111 25.09 -16.84 33.21
CA GLN A 111 25.12 -17.03 31.75
C GLN A 111 23.87 -17.74 31.24
N SER A 112 23.38 -18.75 31.95
CA SER A 112 22.15 -19.46 31.54
C SER A 112 20.90 -18.60 31.72
N GLU A 113 20.87 -17.72 32.75
CA GLU A 113 19.81 -16.76 32.96
C GLU A 113 19.78 -15.72 31.83
N THR A 114 20.93 -15.17 31.46
CA THR A 114 21.07 -14.23 30.34
C THR A 114 20.59 -14.85 29.03
N LEU A 115 20.96 -16.12 28.78
CA LEU A 115 20.52 -16.82 27.57
C LEU A 115 19.01 -17.06 27.57
N MET A 116 18.41 -17.38 28.71
CA MET A 116 16.97 -17.52 28.85
C MET A 116 16.24 -16.22 28.50
N PHE A 117 16.67 -15.08 29.06
CA PHE A 117 16.08 -13.78 28.71
C PHE A 117 16.28 -13.39 27.26
N GLN A 118 17.45 -13.73 26.69
CA GLN A 118 17.68 -13.50 25.26
C GLN A 118 16.67 -14.30 24.40
N LYS A 119 16.40 -15.58 24.74
CA LYS A 119 15.42 -16.40 24.04
C LYS A 119 13.99 -15.94 24.24
N GLU A 120 13.66 -15.40 25.39
CA GLU A 120 12.37 -14.75 25.65
C GLU A 120 12.17 -13.52 24.75
N LEU A 121 13.19 -12.66 24.64
CA LEU A 121 13.14 -11.50 23.75
C LEU A 121 12.99 -11.91 22.28
N GLU A 122 13.74 -12.93 21.83
CA GLU A 122 13.63 -13.48 20.47
C GLU A 122 12.22 -14.01 20.19
N PHE A 123 11.58 -14.68 21.14
CA PHE A 123 10.20 -15.15 21.03
C PHE A 123 9.22 -13.98 20.90
N LEU A 124 9.32 -12.95 21.76
CA LEU A 124 8.46 -11.77 21.69
C LEU A 124 8.61 -11.03 20.37
N GLN A 125 9.83 -10.92 19.85
CA GLN A 125 10.10 -10.32 18.54
C GLN A 125 9.44 -11.13 17.41
N ALA A 126 9.52 -12.47 17.46
CA ALA A 126 8.88 -13.34 16.48
C ALA A 126 7.34 -13.20 16.50
N VAL A 127 6.73 -13.13 17.69
CA VAL A 127 5.28 -12.90 17.84
C VAL A 127 4.87 -11.54 17.28
N PHE A 128 5.66 -10.50 17.53
CA PHE A 128 5.42 -9.17 16.98
C PHE A 128 5.48 -9.18 15.45
N GLU A 129 6.52 -9.79 14.87
CA GLU A 129 6.71 -9.91 13.42
C GLU A 129 5.55 -10.67 12.75
N TYR A 130 5.08 -11.76 13.37
CA TYR A 130 3.91 -12.51 12.91
C TYR A 130 2.65 -11.64 12.89
N ASN A 131 2.33 -10.97 14.00
CA ASN A 131 1.15 -10.13 14.11
C ASN A 131 1.20 -8.94 13.12
N PHE A 132 2.38 -8.34 12.94
CA PHE A 132 2.58 -7.27 11.98
C PHE A 132 2.32 -7.75 10.55
N THR A 133 2.90 -8.89 10.16
CA THR A 133 2.74 -9.46 8.82
C THR A 133 1.30 -9.88 8.56
N GLN A 134 0.60 -10.42 9.57
CA GLN A 134 -0.81 -10.78 9.48
C GLN A 134 -1.70 -9.54 9.24
N ASN A 135 -1.47 -8.46 9.99
CA ASN A 135 -2.21 -7.21 9.79
C ASN A 135 -1.90 -6.56 8.44
N TYR A 136 -0.66 -6.65 7.98
CA TYR A 136 -0.28 -6.16 6.67
C TYR A 136 -0.95 -6.94 5.54
N LEU A 137 -1.02 -8.28 5.66
CA LEU A 137 -1.77 -9.11 4.71
C LEU A 137 -3.25 -8.73 4.67
N HIS A 138 -3.86 -8.49 5.82
CA HIS A 138 -5.26 -8.04 5.91
C HIS A 138 -5.48 -6.68 5.24
N PHE A 139 -4.51 -5.77 5.37
CA PHE A 139 -4.54 -4.48 4.68
C PHE A 139 -4.46 -4.63 3.15
N LEU A 140 -3.64 -5.54 2.63
CA LEU A 140 -3.50 -5.79 1.20
C LEU A 140 -4.73 -6.46 0.57
N THR A 141 -5.58 -7.10 1.36
CA THR A 141 -6.74 -7.87 0.88
C THR A 141 -8.08 -7.12 1.03
N LYS A 142 -8.06 -5.93 1.59
CA LYS A 142 -9.21 -5.00 1.63
C LYS A 142 -9.26 -4.09 0.42
#